data_f7c16b843a30bd538aee4c4f24cbef67
#
_entry.id   f7c16b843a30bd538aee4c4f24cbef67
#
_cell.length_a   1.000
_cell.length_b   1.000
_cell.length_c   1.000
_cell.angle_alpha   90.00
_cell.angle_beta   90.00
_cell.angle_gamma   90.00
#
_symmetry.space_group_name_H-M   'P 1'
#
loop_
_entity.id
_entity.type
_entity.pdbx_description
1 polymer ?
#
loop_
_entity_poly.entity_id
_entity_poly.type
_entity_poly.pdbx_seq_one_letter_code
_entity_poly.pdbx_strand_id
1 'polypeptide(L)'
;MTGNSIRMGPQSFRRNLALLFIGIVTASVSGAQTGDTSDSEIPYSRKGADTCLACHDDQLSLAIFRTKHAVPSDPRSPFGHGQLQCEACHGPGGAHSPRVRRGQERPSVIEFGSHEETEVSVQNDNCLNCHNTGVGFGWHGSSHDDDEVACADCHVSHAPRDAVMHTSTQPDVCFDCHQLQRSETLKAFSHPFFEGKMDCSGCHSPHGATADAQLVRQTINDTCYQCHAEKRGPYVWEHAPAAEECTLCHSPHGSNHPGMLTSRAPLLCQSCHSQSGHPSIAYDADGLATGMPSQYLLGQSCMNCHEQVHGSNHPSGSKLMR
;
A
#
# COMPACT_ATOMS: atom_id res chain seq x y z
N MET A 1 22.25 30.33 44.73
CA MET A 1 22.90 31.46 44.04
C MET A 1 22.62 31.21 42.56
N THR A 2 21.92 31.93 41.82
CA THR A 2 21.26 33.19 41.72
C THR A 2 20.06 33.01 40.77
N GLY A 3 18.90 33.41 41.24
CA GLY A 3 17.67 33.37 40.43
C GLY A 3 17.69 34.49 39.38
N ASN A 4 16.98 34.27 38.28
CA ASN A 4 16.60 35.34 37.37
C ASN A 4 15.11 35.28 37.10
N SER A 5 14.42 36.22 37.72
CA SER A 5 12.99 36.46 37.64
C SER A 5 12.72 37.44 36.49
N ILE A 6 11.95 37.04 35.48
CA ILE A 6 11.53 37.95 34.40
C ILE A 6 10.12 38.46 34.75
N ARG A 7 10.04 39.78 34.99
CA ARG A 7 8.80 40.54 35.24
C ARG A 7 8.09 40.82 33.92
N MET A 8 6.80 40.47 33.85
CA MET A 8 5.88 40.98 32.83
C MET A 8 5.36 42.38 33.24
N GLY A 9 5.46 43.32 32.32
CA GLY A 9 4.86 44.66 32.45
C GLY A 9 3.50 44.72 31.72
N PRO A 10 2.59 45.63 32.15
CA PRO A 10 1.25 45.68 31.58
C PRO A 10 1.20 46.49 30.29
N GLN A 11 0.55 45.95 29.25
CA GLN A 11 0.23 46.64 28.02
C GLN A 11 -1.08 47.41 28.16
N SER A 12 -0.97 48.72 27.93
CA SER A 12 -2.05 49.68 27.95
C SER A 12 -2.95 49.58 26.72
N PHE A 13 -4.25 49.47 26.95
CA PHE A 13 -5.32 49.60 25.95
C PHE A 13 -5.42 51.05 25.46
N ARG A 14 -5.11 51.32 24.20
CA ARG A 14 -5.49 52.56 23.51
C ARG A 14 -6.73 52.33 22.67
N ARG A 15 -7.83 52.97 23.09
CA ARG A 15 -9.07 53.12 22.32
C ARG A 15 -8.81 54.18 21.21
N ASN A 16 -8.90 53.75 19.95
CA ASN A 16 -9.00 54.67 18.84
C ASN A 16 -10.45 54.79 18.39
N LEU A 17 -10.96 56.00 18.53
CA LEU A 17 -12.26 56.44 18.07
C LEU A 17 -12.12 56.77 16.56
N ALA A 18 -12.75 55.99 15.67
CA ALA A 18 -12.77 56.29 14.23
C ALA A 18 -14.11 56.98 13.87
N LEU A 19 -13.94 58.20 13.36
CA LEU A 19 -15.03 59.04 12.81
C LEU A 19 -15.56 58.42 11.51
N LEU A 20 -16.90 58.26 11.44
CA LEU A 20 -17.60 57.90 10.21
C LEU A 20 -17.61 59.07 9.23
N PHE A 21 -16.96 58.91 8.10
CA PHE A 21 -17.24 59.77 6.89
C PHE A 21 -18.19 58.99 5.99
N ILE A 22 -19.42 59.52 5.85
CA ILE A 22 -20.38 59.05 4.88
C ILE A 22 -20.05 59.71 3.55
N GLY A 23 -19.39 58.96 2.67
CA GLY A 23 -19.17 59.33 1.28
C GLY A 23 -20.29 58.71 0.41
N ILE A 24 -21.11 59.59 -0.19
CA ILE A 24 -22.09 59.18 -1.21
C ILE A 24 -21.30 58.86 -2.48
N VAL A 25 -21.21 57.58 -2.81
CA VAL A 25 -20.67 57.12 -4.09
C VAL A 25 -21.84 56.86 -5.03
N THR A 26 -21.99 57.71 -6.04
CA THR A 26 -22.88 57.47 -7.17
C THR A 26 -22.32 56.32 -8.01
N ALA A 27 -22.96 55.18 -7.93
CA ALA A 27 -22.63 54.03 -8.75
C ALA A 27 -23.12 54.28 -10.19
N SER A 28 -22.15 54.46 -11.09
CA SER A 28 -22.41 54.33 -12.53
C SER A 28 -22.59 52.84 -12.83
N VAL A 29 -23.81 52.48 -13.24
CA VAL A 29 -24.12 51.15 -13.72
C VAL A 29 -23.48 50.96 -15.09
N SER A 30 -22.25 50.46 -15.11
CA SER A 30 -21.66 49.89 -16.32
C SER A 30 -22.32 48.52 -16.53
N GLY A 31 -23.06 48.36 -17.60
CA GLY A 31 -23.63 47.08 -17.99
C GLY A 31 -22.52 46.05 -18.18
N ALA A 32 -22.39 45.12 -17.21
CA ALA A 32 -21.63 43.92 -17.40
C ALA A 32 -22.36 43.09 -18.47
N GLN A 33 -21.76 43.00 -19.65
CA GLN A 33 -22.09 41.94 -20.58
C GLN A 33 -21.81 40.64 -19.86
N THR A 34 -22.83 39.93 -19.43
CA THR A 34 -22.73 38.52 -19.06
C THR A 34 -22.36 37.79 -20.34
N GLY A 35 -21.03 37.54 -20.49
CA GLY A 35 -20.54 36.54 -21.40
C GLY A 35 -21.19 35.22 -20.96
N ASP A 36 -22.15 34.78 -21.74
CA ASP A 36 -22.70 33.44 -21.67
C ASP A 36 -21.58 32.48 -22.10
N THR A 37 -20.70 32.13 -21.16
CA THR A 37 -19.91 30.92 -21.27
C THR A 37 -20.87 29.79 -20.96
N SER A 38 -21.68 29.42 -21.96
CA SER A 38 -22.26 28.10 -21.96
C SER A 38 -21.07 27.12 -21.96
N ASP A 39 -20.69 26.61 -20.80
CA ASP A 39 -20.02 25.36 -20.70
C ASP A 39 -20.91 24.37 -21.44
N SER A 40 -20.61 24.13 -22.71
CA SER A 40 -21.33 23.15 -23.51
C SER A 40 -20.95 21.79 -22.93
N GLU A 41 -21.77 21.35 -22.00
CA GLU A 41 -21.65 20.03 -21.37
C GLU A 41 -21.55 19.01 -22.50
N ILE A 42 -20.46 18.24 -22.52
CA ILE A 42 -20.22 17.21 -23.54
C ILE A 42 -21.37 16.21 -23.41
N PRO A 43 -22.17 15.98 -24.47
CA PRO A 43 -23.32 15.11 -24.35
C PRO A 43 -22.93 13.64 -24.28
N TYR A 44 -23.71 12.85 -23.57
CA TYR A 44 -23.65 11.40 -23.62
C TYR A 44 -24.07 10.83 -24.97
N SER A 45 -23.58 9.65 -25.32
CA SER A 45 -23.99 8.96 -26.55
C SER A 45 -25.46 8.53 -26.49
N ARG A 46 -26.13 8.53 -27.65
CA ARG A 46 -27.58 8.27 -27.71
C ARG A 46 -27.99 6.80 -27.53
N LYS A 47 -27.06 5.86 -27.81
CA LYS A 47 -27.33 4.42 -27.83
C LYS A 47 -26.48 3.66 -26.78
N GLY A 48 -25.88 4.39 -25.84
CA GLY A 48 -24.98 3.78 -24.84
C GLY A 48 -23.86 2.95 -25.47
N ALA A 49 -23.63 1.75 -24.95
CA ALA A 49 -22.57 0.86 -25.40
C ALA A 49 -22.59 0.53 -26.89
N ASP A 50 -23.79 0.45 -27.51
CA ASP A 50 -23.90 0.17 -28.95
C ASP A 50 -23.23 1.24 -29.81
N THR A 51 -23.14 2.47 -29.32
CA THR A 51 -22.40 3.55 -30.00
C THR A 51 -20.90 3.27 -29.99
N CYS A 52 -20.38 2.85 -28.88
CA CYS A 52 -18.95 2.57 -28.65
C CYS A 52 -18.51 1.31 -29.41
N LEU A 53 -19.30 0.25 -29.33
CA LEU A 53 -19.03 -1.06 -29.93
C LEU A 53 -19.05 -1.05 -31.47
N ALA A 54 -19.57 -0.01 -32.09
CA ALA A 54 -19.46 0.18 -33.55
C ALA A 54 -18.00 0.34 -34.03
N CYS A 55 -17.09 0.68 -33.13
CA CYS A 55 -15.66 0.86 -33.39
C CYS A 55 -14.76 0.05 -32.42
N HIS A 56 -15.21 -0.21 -31.19
CA HIS A 56 -14.50 -0.91 -30.13
C HIS A 56 -15.03 -2.33 -29.95
N ASP A 57 -14.88 -3.17 -30.98
CA ASP A 57 -15.34 -4.56 -31.03
C ASP A 57 -14.21 -5.59 -30.77
N ASP A 58 -13.07 -5.10 -30.27
CA ASP A 58 -11.92 -5.94 -29.93
C ASP A 58 -12.19 -6.82 -28.71
N GLN A 59 -11.33 -7.82 -28.52
CA GLN A 59 -11.50 -8.82 -27.48
C GLN A 59 -11.47 -8.23 -26.07
N LEU A 60 -10.67 -7.20 -25.82
CA LEU A 60 -10.53 -6.57 -24.52
C LEU A 60 -11.80 -5.77 -24.19
N SER A 61 -12.25 -4.94 -25.12
CA SER A 61 -13.48 -4.16 -24.98
C SER A 61 -14.72 -5.04 -24.72
N LEU A 62 -14.84 -6.14 -25.48
CA LEU A 62 -15.96 -7.10 -25.33
C LEU A 62 -15.86 -7.93 -24.04
N ALA A 63 -14.70 -8.05 -23.45
CA ALA A 63 -14.51 -8.86 -22.24
C ALA A 63 -15.22 -8.24 -21.02
N ILE A 64 -15.52 -6.92 -21.01
CA ILE A 64 -16.31 -6.25 -19.96
C ILE A 64 -17.64 -6.95 -19.68
N PHE A 65 -18.29 -7.47 -20.73
CA PHE A 65 -19.60 -8.15 -20.60
C PHE A 65 -19.56 -9.46 -19.82
N ARG A 66 -18.38 -9.93 -19.47
CA ARG A 66 -18.17 -11.12 -18.63
C ARG A 66 -17.72 -10.76 -17.22
N THR A 67 -17.72 -9.48 -16.87
CA THR A 67 -17.30 -8.97 -15.56
C THR A 67 -18.51 -8.61 -14.69
N LYS A 68 -18.25 -8.33 -13.41
CA LYS A 68 -19.27 -7.82 -12.48
C LYS A 68 -19.71 -6.40 -12.80
N HIS A 69 -18.94 -5.64 -13.55
CA HIS A 69 -19.31 -4.29 -13.99
C HIS A 69 -20.40 -4.30 -15.06
N ALA A 70 -20.63 -5.42 -15.75
CA ALA A 70 -21.64 -5.52 -16.81
C ALA A 70 -22.79 -6.47 -16.44
N VAL A 71 -23.32 -6.36 -15.22
CA VAL A 71 -24.49 -7.14 -14.76
C VAL A 71 -25.76 -6.32 -14.90
N PRO A 72 -26.64 -6.58 -15.91
CA PRO A 72 -27.81 -5.75 -16.17
C PRO A 72 -28.85 -5.73 -15.05
N SER A 73 -28.89 -6.79 -14.24
CA SER A 73 -29.84 -6.92 -13.12
C SER A 73 -29.37 -6.24 -11.83
N ASP A 74 -28.10 -5.82 -11.74
CA ASP A 74 -27.58 -5.06 -10.58
C ASP A 74 -27.66 -3.55 -10.87
N PRO A 75 -28.51 -2.78 -10.17
CA PRO A 75 -28.62 -1.35 -10.39
C PRO A 75 -27.36 -0.55 -10.03
N ARG A 76 -26.41 -1.15 -9.32
CA ARG A 76 -25.10 -0.56 -8.99
C ARG A 76 -24.07 -0.79 -10.09
N SER A 77 -24.32 -1.76 -10.97
CA SER A 77 -23.43 -2.03 -12.10
C SER A 77 -23.49 -0.91 -13.12
N PRO A 78 -22.37 -0.48 -13.70
CA PRO A 78 -22.35 0.47 -14.82
C PRO A 78 -23.30 0.09 -15.97
N PHE A 79 -23.51 -1.19 -16.20
CA PHE A 79 -24.44 -1.71 -17.22
C PHE A 79 -25.83 -2.09 -16.66
N GLY A 80 -26.14 -1.72 -15.42
CA GLY A 80 -27.46 -1.85 -14.83
C GLY A 80 -28.51 -1.03 -15.59
N HIS A 81 -29.79 -1.35 -15.37
CA HIS A 81 -30.88 -0.62 -16.03
C HIS A 81 -30.82 0.89 -15.73
N GLY A 82 -30.76 1.72 -16.77
CA GLY A 82 -30.70 3.18 -16.65
C GLY A 82 -29.31 3.75 -16.35
N GLN A 83 -28.28 2.93 -16.31
CA GLN A 83 -26.90 3.35 -16.11
C GLN A 83 -26.21 3.73 -17.43
N LEU A 84 -25.05 4.40 -17.32
CA LEU A 84 -24.34 5.00 -18.46
C LEU A 84 -23.46 4.01 -19.24
N GLN A 85 -23.35 2.75 -18.80
CA GLN A 85 -22.58 1.69 -19.45
C GLN A 85 -21.08 2.06 -19.61
N CYS A 86 -20.52 2.05 -20.81
CA CYS A 86 -19.12 2.44 -21.04
C CYS A 86 -18.82 3.86 -20.52
N GLU A 87 -19.77 4.77 -20.70
CA GLU A 87 -19.64 6.17 -20.32
C GLU A 87 -19.72 6.39 -18.78
N ALA A 88 -20.11 5.37 -18.02
CA ALA A 88 -20.01 5.41 -16.54
C ALA A 88 -18.56 5.49 -16.06
N CYS A 89 -17.63 4.95 -16.84
CA CYS A 89 -16.21 4.96 -16.56
C CYS A 89 -15.46 5.94 -17.48
N HIS A 90 -15.72 5.90 -18.78
CA HIS A 90 -15.00 6.69 -19.77
C HIS A 90 -15.53 8.12 -19.94
N GLY A 91 -16.57 8.52 -19.19
CA GLY A 91 -17.20 9.82 -19.34
C GLY A 91 -18.00 9.98 -20.64
N PRO A 92 -18.56 11.19 -20.89
CA PRO A 92 -19.48 11.44 -22.01
C PRO A 92 -18.77 11.34 -23.37
N GLY A 93 -19.18 10.36 -24.17
CA GLY A 93 -18.60 10.03 -25.48
C GLY A 93 -19.34 10.64 -26.68
N GLY A 94 -20.32 11.51 -26.46
CA GLY A 94 -21.13 12.08 -27.54
C GLY A 94 -20.34 12.94 -28.52
N ALA A 95 -19.22 13.54 -28.10
CA ALA A 95 -18.30 14.25 -28.98
C ALA A 95 -17.24 13.34 -29.59
N HIS A 96 -16.89 12.26 -28.90
CA HIS A 96 -15.94 11.26 -29.38
C HIS A 96 -16.50 10.39 -30.51
N SER A 97 -17.75 9.97 -30.39
CA SER A 97 -18.38 8.96 -31.26
C SER A 97 -18.67 9.41 -32.72
N PRO A 98 -18.89 10.68 -33.07
CA PRO A 98 -19.14 11.10 -34.44
C PRO A 98 -17.89 10.94 -35.34
N ARG A 99 -18.11 10.83 -36.64
CA ARG A 99 -17.01 10.88 -37.62
C ARG A 99 -16.31 12.23 -37.58
N VAL A 100 -15.01 12.24 -37.32
CA VAL A 100 -14.18 13.45 -37.44
C VAL A 100 -13.74 13.64 -38.91
N ARG A 101 -13.54 14.89 -39.31
CA ARG A 101 -13.00 15.19 -40.63
C ARG A 101 -11.52 14.77 -40.72
N ARG A 102 -11.08 14.45 -41.95
CA ARG A 102 -9.65 14.09 -42.16
C ARG A 102 -8.75 15.22 -41.67
N GLY A 103 -7.81 14.89 -40.76
CA GLY A 103 -6.87 15.84 -40.16
C GLY A 103 -7.38 16.55 -38.92
N GLN A 104 -8.58 16.24 -38.44
CA GLN A 104 -9.05 16.66 -37.13
C GLN A 104 -8.78 15.57 -36.09
N GLU A 105 -8.36 15.99 -34.92
CA GLU A 105 -8.21 15.13 -33.76
C GLU A 105 -9.58 14.75 -33.21
N ARG A 106 -9.73 13.52 -32.77
CA ARG A 106 -10.94 13.04 -32.13
C ARG A 106 -10.93 13.51 -30.67
N PRO A 107 -11.99 14.12 -30.15
CA PRO A 107 -12.08 14.44 -28.73
C PRO A 107 -11.83 13.20 -27.89
N SER A 108 -10.98 13.30 -26.87
CA SER A 108 -10.68 12.19 -25.96
C SER A 108 -11.86 11.90 -25.04
N VAL A 109 -11.87 10.71 -24.49
CA VAL A 109 -12.66 10.30 -23.32
C VAL A 109 -11.68 10.02 -22.18
N ILE A 110 -12.15 9.66 -21.00
CA ILE A 110 -11.27 9.23 -19.91
C ILE A 110 -10.57 7.93 -20.33
N GLU A 111 -9.26 7.97 -20.39
CA GLU A 111 -8.39 6.82 -20.62
C GLU A 111 -7.77 6.40 -19.29
N PHE A 112 -7.49 5.09 -19.12
CA PHE A 112 -7.07 4.52 -17.83
C PHE A 112 -5.70 3.87 -17.92
N GLY A 113 -4.82 4.24 -16.99
CA GLY A 113 -3.43 3.81 -16.84
C GLY A 113 -2.53 5.02 -16.61
N SER A 114 -1.42 4.84 -15.91
CA SER A 114 -0.48 5.92 -15.57
C SER A 114 0.26 6.52 -16.78
N HIS A 115 0.16 5.89 -17.94
CA HIS A 115 0.80 6.34 -19.19
C HIS A 115 -0.16 7.04 -20.15
N GLU A 116 -1.42 7.18 -19.75
CA GLU A 116 -2.44 7.81 -20.60
C GLU A 116 -2.50 9.33 -20.35
N GLU A 117 -3.15 10.06 -21.27
CA GLU A 117 -3.23 11.53 -21.18
C GLU A 117 -4.15 12.03 -20.07
N THR A 118 -5.07 11.21 -19.59
CA THR A 118 -5.97 11.58 -18.50
C THR A 118 -5.22 11.60 -17.17
N GLU A 119 -5.30 12.70 -16.43
CA GLU A 119 -4.72 12.83 -15.10
C GLU A 119 -5.14 11.67 -14.17
N VAL A 120 -4.18 11.08 -13.48
CA VAL A 120 -4.41 9.91 -12.60
C VAL A 120 -5.48 10.19 -11.56
N SER A 121 -5.50 11.39 -10.98
CA SER A 121 -6.53 11.80 -10.02
C SER A 121 -7.94 11.70 -10.61
N VAL A 122 -8.14 12.14 -11.86
CA VAL A 122 -9.42 12.06 -12.57
C VAL A 122 -9.85 10.61 -12.81
N GLN A 123 -8.87 9.76 -13.20
CA GLN A 123 -9.12 8.32 -13.37
C GLN A 123 -9.54 7.66 -12.06
N ASN A 124 -8.80 7.93 -10.97
CA ASN A 124 -9.01 7.34 -9.65
C ASN A 124 -10.33 7.82 -9.03
N ASP A 125 -10.62 9.11 -9.10
CA ASP A 125 -11.89 9.69 -8.62
C ASP A 125 -13.10 9.04 -9.30
N ASN A 126 -12.98 8.74 -10.59
CA ASN A 126 -14.05 8.08 -11.33
C ASN A 126 -14.32 6.65 -10.81
N CYS A 127 -13.29 5.91 -10.45
CA CYS A 127 -13.45 4.62 -9.76
C CYS A 127 -14.04 4.79 -8.36
N LEU A 128 -13.52 5.76 -7.59
CA LEU A 128 -13.90 6.03 -6.20
C LEU A 128 -15.32 6.57 -6.06
N ASN A 129 -15.90 7.14 -7.09
CA ASN A 129 -17.33 7.52 -7.09
C ASN A 129 -18.27 6.36 -6.72
N CYS A 130 -17.85 5.12 -7.05
CA CYS A 130 -18.59 3.90 -6.69
C CYS A 130 -17.86 3.07 -5.63
N HIS A 131 -16.52 3.04 -5.65
CA HIS A 131 -15.66 2.28 -4.74
C HIS A 131 -15.18 3.10 -3.53
N ASN A 132 -16.02 3.97 -2.98
CA ASN A 132 -15.71 4.88 -1.87
C ASN A 132 -15.90 4.27 -0.47
N THR A 133 -16.31 3.01 -0.38
CA THR A 133 -16.49 2.27 0.88
C THR A 133 -15.59 1.05 0.93
N GLY A 134 -15.28 0.58 2.13
CA GLY A 134 -14.41 -0.59 2.29
C GLY A 134 -12.97 -0.29 1.87
N VAL A 135 -12.50 -0.95 0.82
CA VAL A 135 -11.11 -0.82 0.34
C VAL A 135 -10.76 0.58 -0.17
N GLY A 136 -11.71 1.33 -0.74
CA GLY A 136 -11.49 2.70 -1.20
C GLY A 136 -11.37 3.74 -0.08
N PHE A 137 -11.77 3.39 1.14
CA PHE A 137 -11.77 4.33 2.27
C PHE A 137 -10.37 4.81 2.67
N GLY A 138 -9.35 3.98 2.49
CA GLY A 138 -7.97 4.30 2.85
C GLY A 138 -7.12 4.81 1.70
N TRP A 139 -7.66 4.95 0.48
CA TRP A 139 -6.88 5.28 -0.70
C TRP A 139 -6.21 6.65 -0.59
N HIS A 140 -6.99 7.70 -0.32
CA HIS A 140 -6.46 9.05 -0.22
C HIS A 140 -5.44 9.19 0.91
N GLY A 141 -4.22 9.63 0.54
CA GLY A 141 -3.07 9.73 1.42
C GLY A 141 -2.35 8.40 1.66
N SER A 142 -2.66 7.37 0.89
CA SER A 142 -1.82 6.17 0.83
C SER A 142 -0.56 6.42 0.01
N SER A 143 0.48 5.59 0.18
CA SER A 143 1.70 5.74 -0.60
C SER A 143 1.46 5.63 -2.10
N HIS A 144 0.51 4.78 -2.54
CA HIS A 144 0.17 4.65 -3.96
C HIS A 144 -0.61 5.86 -4.49
N ASP A 145 -1.44 6.50 -3.68
CA ASP A 145 -2.11 7.76 -4.04
C ASP A 145 -1.11 8.92 -4.14
N ASP A 146 -0.20 9.02 -3.16
CA ASP A 146 0.86 10.04 -3.13
C ASP A 146 1.86 9.88 -4.30
N ASP A 147 2.08 8.65 -4.77
CA ASP A 147 2.93 8.32 -5.92
C ASP A 147 2.17 8.32 -7.27
N GLU A 148 0.94 8.85 -7.29
CA GLU A 148 0.09 8.97 -8.49
C GLU A 148 -0.11 7.65 -9.25
N VAL A 149 -0.30 6.54 -8.53
CA VAL A 149 -0.60 5.24 -9.13
C VAL A 149 -2.08 5.18 -9.55
N ALA A 150 -2.33 4.84 -10.80
CA ALA A 150 -3.70 4.66 -11.27
C ALA A 150 -4.28 3.33 -10.77
N CYS A 151 -5.57 3.32 -10.41
CA CYS A 151 -6.27 2.07 -10.08
C CYS A 151 -6.09 1.03 -11.20
N ALA A 152 -6.07 1.49 -12.45
CA ALA A 152 -5.91 0.67 -13.65
C ALA A 152 -4.51 0.08 -13.84
N ASP A 153 -3.49 0.57 -13.14
CA ASP A 153 -2.14 -0.03 -13.20
C ASP A 153 -2.10 -1.40 -12.51
N CYS A 154 -3.05 -1.64 -11.59
CA CYS A 154 -3.19 -2.91 -10.89
C CYS A 154 -4.45 -3.67 -11.30
N HIS A 155 -5.57 -2.95 -11.53
CA HIS A 155 -6.88 -3.53 -11.81
C HIS A 155 -7.25 -3.47 -13.28
N VAL A 156 -7.55 -4.62 -13.87
CA VAL A 156 -8.03 -4.70 -15.26
C VAL A 156 -9.55 -4.86 -15.26
N SER A 157 -10.27 -3.73 -15.24
CA SER A 157 -11.75 -3.71 -15.13
C SER A 157 -12.46 -4.45 -16.25
N HIS A 158 -11.87 -4.57 -17.42
CA HIS A 158 -12.40 -5.34 -18.55
C HIS A 158 -12.08 -6.85 -18.48
N ALA A 159 -11.17 -7.28 -17.61
CA ALA A 159 -10.84 -8.70 -17.49
C ALA A 159 -11.89 -9.45 -16.65
N PRO A 160 -12.43 -10.57 -17.13
CA PRO A 160 -13.32 -11.43 -16.35
C PRO A 160 -12.64 -12.00 -15.09
N ARG A 161 -11.32 -12.06 -15.12
CA ARG A 161 -10.47 -12.46 -14.01
C ARG A 161 -9.35 -11.41 -13.89
N ASP A 162 -9.47 -10.57 -12.89
CA ASP A 162 -8.47 -9.56 -12.58
C ASP A 162 -7.28 -10.22 -11.86
N ALA A 163 -6.07 -10.09 -12.41
CA ALA A 163 -4.88 -10.78 -11.93
C ALA A 163 -4.50 -10.39 -10.50
N VAL A 164 -4.67 -9.12 -10.13
CA VAL A 164 -4.33 -8.63 -8.78
C VAL A 164 -5.26 -9.19 -7.70
N MET A 165 -6.45 -9.65 -8.07
CA MET A 165 -7.45 -10.22 -7.15
C MET A 165 -7.26 -11.71 -6.84
N HIS A 166 -6.19 -12.33 -7.34
CA HIS A 166 -5.95 -13.75 -7.14
C HIS A 166 -4.56 -14.01 -6.57
N THR A 167 -4.50 -14.73 -5.47
CA THR A 167 -3.27 -15.04 -4.73
C THR A 167 -2.12 -15.56 -5.62
N SER A 168 -2.44 -16.39 -6.61
CA SER A 168 -1.42 -16.97 -7.49
C SER A 168 -0.88 -16.03 -8.57
N THR A 169 -1.54 -14.91 -8.84
CA THR A 169 -1.16 -13.96 -9.90
C THR A 169 -0.90 -12.56 -9.37
N GLN A 170 -1.37 -12.24 -8.17
CA GLN A 170 -1.17 -10.95 -7.54
C GLN A 170 0.32 -10.56 -7.41
N PRO A 171 1.24 -11.47 -6.99
CA PRO A 171 2.64 -11.09 -6.86
C PRO A 171 3.26 -10.57 -8.16
N ASP A 172 2.89 -11.14 -9.31
CA ASP A 172 3.40 -10.69 -10.60
C ASP A 172 3.01 -9.24 -10.90
N VAL A 173 1.75 -8.85 -10.59
CA VAL A 173 1.28 -7.47 -10.75
C VAL A 173 2.07 -6.51 -9.86
N CYS A 174 2.28 -6.87 -8.60
CA CYS A 174 3.06 -6.03 -7.68
C CYS A 174 4.53 -5.91 -8.11
N PHE A 175 5.10 -6.98 -8.63
CA PHE A 175 6.51 -7.05 -9.05
C PHE A 175 6.82 -6.26 -10.31
N ASP A 176 5.85 -5.78 -11.05
CA ASP A 176 6.11 -4.87 -12.17
C ASP A 176 6.80 -3.57 -11.71
N CYS A 177 6.46 -3.10 -10.52
CA CYS A 177 7.08 -1.93 -9.88
C CYS A 177 8.02 -2.31 -8.72
N HIS A 178 7.65 -3.28 -7.88
CA HIS A 178 8.39 -3.67 -6.68
C HIS A 178 9.51 -4.69 -6.97
N GLN A 179 10.50 -4.28 -7.78
CA GLN A 179 11.59 -5.15 -8.28
C GLN A 179 12.53 -5.64 -7.16
N LEU A 180 12.73 -4.81 -6.11
CA LEU A 180 13.56 -5.21 -4.97
C LEU A 180 12.91 -6.39 -4.23
N GLN A 181 11.62 -6.27 -3.92
CA GLN A 181 10.87 -7.32 -3.24
C GLN A 181 10.80 -8.59 -4.09
N ARG A 182 10.63 -8.45 -5.41
CA ARG A 182 10.74 -9.58 -6.35
C ARG A 182 12.06 -10.31 -6.19
N SER A 183 13.17 -9.57 -6.17
CA SER A 183 14.50 -10.17 -6.03
C SER A 183 14.68 -10.87 -4.68
N GLU A 184 14.06 -10.35 -3.64
CA GLU A 184 14.11 -10.93 -2.31
C GLU A 184 13.31 -12.23 -2.20
N THR A 185 12.12 -12.29 -2.79
CA THR A 185 11.28 -13.50 -2.80
C THR A 185 11.90 -14.66 -3.59
N LEU A 186 12.90 -14.39 -4.44
CA LEU A 186 13.65 -15.42 -5.18
C LEU A 186 14.84 -16.00 -4.39
N LYS A 187 15.13 -15.50 -3.17
CA LYS A 187 16.18 -16.04 -2.31
C LYS A 187 15.81 -17.46 -1.84
N ALA A 188 16.81 -18.17 -1.33
CA ALA A 188 16.69 -19.60 -0.97
C ALA A 188 15.62 -19.91 0.08
N PHE A 189 15.32 -18.94 0.95
CA PHE A 189 14.30 -19.05 2.00
C PHE A 189 13.37 -17.84 1.88
N SER A 190 12.15 -18.06 1.44
CA SER A 190 11.11 -17.03 1.30
C SER A 190 9.75 -17.61 1.67
N HIS A 191 8.77 -16.74 1.85
CA HIS A 191 7.39 -17.18 1.92
C HIS A 191 6.92 -17.76 0.56
N PRO A 192 5.91 -18.64 0.55
CA PRO A 192 5.50 -19.40 -0.64
C PRO A 192 4.62 -18.59 -1.62
N PHE A 193 5.17 -17.49 -2.13
CA PHE A 193 4.50 -16.63 -3.11
C PHE A 193 4.30 -17.33 -4.46
N PHE A 194 5.36 -17.98 -4.96
CA PHE A 194 5.34 -18.63 -6.27
C PHE A 194 4.53 -19.93 -6.30
N GLU A 195 4.27 -20.52 -5.12
CA GLU A 195 3.39 -21.67 -4.98
C GLU A 195 1.90 -21.28 -4.90
N GLY A 196 1.58 -20.00 -4.99
CA GLY A 196 0.23 -19.47 -4.91
C GLY A 196 -0.47 -19.68 -3.56
N LYS A 197 0.31 -19.82 -2.49
CA LYS A 197 -0.19 -20.02 -1.12
C LYS A 197 -0.25 -18.73 -0.32
N MET A 198 0.43 -17.70 -0.78
CA MET A 198 0.50 -16.40 -0.14
C MET A 198 0.58 -15.32 -1.23
N ASP A 199 0.09 -14.14 -0.91
CA ASP A 199 0.17 -12.95 -1.73
C ASP A 199 0.61 -11.73 -0.90
N CYS A 200 0.86 -10.62 -1.58
CA CYS A 200 1.34 -9.40 -0.93
C CYS A 200 0.29 -8.81 0.01
N SER A 201 -0.99 -8.91 -0.37
CA SER A 201 -2.11 -8.35 0.41
C SER A 201 -2.41 -9.13 1.69
N GLY A 202 -1.83 -10.30 1.88
CA GLY A 202 -1.85 -11.02 3.16
C GLY A 202 -1.13 -10.27 4.29
N CYS A 203 -0.18 -9.40 3.94
CA CYS A 203 0.59 -8.59 4.88
C CYS A 203 0.38 -7.08 4.67
N HIS A 204 0.18 -6.63 3.43
CA HIS A 204 0.06 -5.23 3.05
C HIS A 204 -1.34 -4.86 2.59
N SER A 205 -1.75 -3.62 2.89
CA SER A 205 -2.97 -3.02 2.35
C SER A 205 -2.62 -2.01 1.25
N PRO A 206 -2.65 -2.40 -0.03
CA PRO A 206 -2.23 -1.53 -1.13
C PRO A 206 -3.11 -0.28 -1.30
N HIS A 207 -4.33 -0.29 -0.74
CA HIS A 207 -5.24 0.84 -0.75
C HIS A 207 -5.08 1.78 0.46
N GLY A 208 -4.03 1.57 1.26
CA GLY A 208 -3.71 2.37 2.43
C GLY A 208 -3.98 1.67 3.76
N ALA A 209 -3.16 2.00 4.72
CA ALA A 209 -3.26 1.60 6.12
C ALA A 209 -2.61 2.68 6.99
N THR A 210 -2.93 2.66 8.28
CA THR A 210 -2.31 3.58 9.25
C THR A 210 -0.99 3.07 9.81
N ALA A 211 -0.66 1.80 9.55
CA ALA A 211 0.58 1.18 9.97
C ALA A 211 1.72 1.45 8.97
N ASP A 212 2.95 1.45 9.46
CA ASP A 212 4.15 1.57 8.63
C ASP A 212 4.17 0.50 7.53
N ALA A 213 4.73 0.85 6.38
CA ALA A 213 4.76 -0.01 5.18
C ALA A 213 3.36 -0.52 4.75
N GLN A 214 2.31 0.20 5.10
CA GLN A 214 0.91 -0.15 4.83
C GLN A 214 0.55 -1.58 5.29
N LEU A 215 1.03 -2.01 6.44
CA LEU A 215 0.70 -3.32 6.98
C LEU A 215 -0.78 -3.43 7.35
N VAL A 216 -1.34 -4.62 7.18
CA VAL A 216 -2.75 -4.91 7.50
C VAL A 216 -3.06 -4.90 9.00
N ARG A 217 -2.03 -4.89 9.85
CA ARG A 217 -2.12 -4.73 11.31
C ARG A 217 -1.28 -3.56 11.78
N GLN A 218 -1.55 -3.08 13.00
CA GLN A 218 -0.89 -1.90 13.57
C GLN A 218 0.61 -2.09 13.81
N THR A 219 1.04 -3.33 14.03
CA THR A 219 2.45 -3.65 14.24
C THR A 219 2.90 -4.76 13.29
N ILE A 220 4.20 -4.82 13.06
CA ILE A 220 4.85 -5.91 12.31
C ILE A 220 4.52 -7.24 12.99
N ASN A 221 4.69 -7.32 14.31
CA ASN A 221 4.45 -8.56 15.06
C ASN A 221 3.00 -9.03 14.96
N ASP A 222 2.01 -8.12 15.06
CA ASP A 222 0.60 -8.49 14.91
C ASP A 222 0.28 -8.98 13.49
N THR A 223 0.97 -8.46 12.48
CA THR A 223 0.86 -8.95 11.10
C THR A 223 1.40 -10.37 10.99
N CYS A 224 2.58 -10.63 11.56
CA CYS A 224 3.19 -11.96 11.56
C CYS A 224 2.34 -12.99 12.34
N TYR A 225 1.79 -12.59 13.47
CA TYR A 225 0.97 -13.47 14.34
C TYR A 225 -0.34 -13.93 13.74
N GLN A 226 -0.78 -13.36 12.62
CA GLN A 226 -1.96 -13.88 11.91
C GLN A 226 -1.76 -15.34 11.46
N CYS A 227 -0.52 -15.70 11.12
CA CYS A 227 -0.13 -17.05 10.69
C CYS A 227 0.78 -17.73 11.71
N HIS A 228 1.66 -16.97 12.40
CA HIS A 228 2.63 -17.46 13.37
C HIS A 228 2.17 -17.26 14.82
N ALA A 229 0.91 -17.61 15.09
CA ALA A 229 0.28 -17.41 16.39
C ALA A 229 1.04 -18.09 17.55
N GLU A 230 1.75 -19.20 17.27
CA GLU A 230 2.57 -19.92 18.24
C GLU A 230 3.82 -19.14 18.74
N LYS A 231 4.18 -18.05 18.05
CA LYS A 231 5.30 -17.19 18.46
C LYS A 231 4.87 -15.99 19.30
N ARG A 232 3.56 -15.80 19.50
CA ARG A 232 3.01 -14.64 20.19
C ARG A 232 3.24 -14.62 21.70
N GLY A 233 3.33 -15.76 22.33
CA GLY A 233 3.33 -15.85 23.79
C GLY A 233 1.91 -15.77 24.40
N PRO A 234 1.73 -15.32 25.64
CA PRO A 234 2.78 -14.79 26.55
C PRO A 234 3.77 -15.86 27.01
N TYR A 235 5.01 -15.45 27.26
CA TYR A 235 6.04 -16.31 27.79
C TYR A 235 6.45 -15.91 29.20
N VAL A 236 6.77 -16.91 30.03
CA VAL A 236 7.34 -16.67 31.36
C VAL A 236 8.73 -16.03 31.24
N TRP A 237 9.49 -16.47 30.24
CA TRP A 237 10.81 -15.96 29.90
C TRP A 237 10.78 -15.41 28.48
N GLU A 238 10.65 -14.11 28.38
CA GLU A 238 10.61 -13.43 27.08
C GLU A 238 12.02 -13.15 26.58
N HIS A 239 12.18 -13.15 25.25
CA HIS A 239 13.33 -12.59 24.58
C HIS A 239 12.93 -11.23 24.01
N ALA A 240 13.45 -10.17 24.61
CA ALA A 240 13.02 -8.82 24.31
C ALA A 240 12.99 -8.48 22.82
N PRO A 241 14.03 -8.78 21.98
CA PRO A 241 13.97 -8.49 20.54
C PRO A 241 12.84 -9.22 19.82
N ALA A 242 12.47 -10.43 20.24
CA ALA A 242 11.36 -11.17 19.65
C ALA A 242 10.01 -10.58 20.01
N ALA A 243 9.89 -9.99 21.22
CA ALA A 243 8.69 -9.27 21.64
C ALA A 243 8.58 -7.87 21.00
N GLU A 244 9.73 -7.23 20.72
CA GLU A 244 9.78 -5.91 20.08
C GLU A 244 9.38 -5.97 18.61
N GLU A 245 10.18 -6.69 17.78
CA GLU A 245 9.94 -6.72 16.34
C GLU A 245 10.57 -7.96 15.67
N CYS A 246 9.77 -8.71 14.93
CA CYS A 246 10.21 -9.90 14.20
C CYS A 246 11.31 -9.59 13.17
N THR A 247 11.28 -8.42 12.55
CA THR A 247 12.23 -8.01 11.49
C THR A 247 13.63 -7.65 12.00
N LEU A 248 13.82 -7.53 13.30
CA LEU A 248 15.18 -7.48 13.89
C LEU A 248 16.01 -8.72 13.54
N CYS A 249 15.35 -9.85 13.38
CA CYS A 249 15.97 -11.13 13.08
C CYS A 249 15.60 -11.70 11.72
N HIS A 250 14.41 -11.44 11.22
CA HIS A 250 13.85 -12.04 10.01
C HIS A 250 13.67 -11.03 8.87
N SER A 251 13.95 -11.47 7.65
CA SER A 251 13.67 -10.74 6.41
C SER A 251 12.43 -11.35 5.75
N PRO A 252 11.22 -10.72 5.89
CA PRO A 252 9.95 -11.36 5.54
C PRO A 252 9.77 -11.62 4.05
N HIS A 253 10.43 -10.88 3.18
CA HIS A 253 10.37 -11.14 1.74
C HIS A 253 11.29 -12.27 1.30
N GLY A 254 12.36 -12.54 2.04
CA GLY A 254 13.25 -13.66 1.78
C GLY A 254 14.70 -13.39 2.15
N SER A 255 15.44 -14.48 2.38
CA SER A 255 16.83 -14.49 2.76
C SER A 255 17.55 -15.71 2.21
N ASN A 256 18.89 -15.65 2.14
CA ASN A 256 19.72 -16.81 1.85
C ASN A 256 20.08 -17.61 3.12
N HIS A 257 19.50 -17.27 4.26
CA HIS A 257 19.73 -17.94 5.54
C HIS A 257 18.48 -18.69 5.99
N PRO A 258 18.64 -19.92 6.55
CA PRO A 258 17.51 -20.70 7.05
C PRO A 258 16.63 -19.89 8.01
N GLY A 259 15.32 -20.12 7.93
CA GLY A 259 14.34 -19.35 8.73
C GLY A 259 14.20 -17.88 8.31
N MET A 260 14.64 -17.54 7.11
CA MET A 260 14.64 -16.15 6.60
C MET A 260 15.39 -15.16 7.51
N LEU A 261 16.45 -15.61 8.19
CA LEU A 261 17.24 -14.74 9.05
C LEU A 261 17.98 -13.67 8.24
N THR A 262 18.12 -12.47 8.80
CA THR A 262 18.86 -11.35 8.18
C THR A 262 20.34 -11.65 8.00
N SER A 263 20.90 -12.49 8.89
CA SER A 263 22.26 -13.03 8.80
C SER A 263 22.36 -14.42 9.44
N ARG A 264 23.47 -15.10 9.25
CA ARG A 264 23.68 -16.43 9.87
C ARG A 264 23.57 -16.34 11.38
N ALA A 265 22.89 -17.31 12.00
CA ALA A 265 22.58 -17.33 13.41
C ALA A 265 23.74 -16.96 14.37
N PRO A 266 24.98 -17.45 14.24
CA PRO A 266 26.07 -17.00 15.12
C PRO A 266 26.32 -15.49 15.04
N LEU A 267 26.40 -14.91 13.85
CA LEU A 267 26.61 -13.47 13.63
C LEU A 267 25.41 -12.65 14.09
N LEU A 268 24.20 -13.11 13.78
CA LEU A 268 22.98 -12.47 14.22
C LEU A 268 22.92 -12.35 15.75
N CYS A 269 23.19 -13.43 16.46
CA CYS A 269 23.18 -13.43 17.92
C CYS A 269 24.29 -12.54 18.51
N GLN A 270 25.47 -12.56 17.89
CA GLN A 270 26.62 -11.78 18.30
C GLN A 270 26.48 -10.29 18.09
N SER A 271 25.53 -9.84 17.26
CA SER A 271 25.24 -8.40 17.10
C SER A 271 24.77 -7.74 18.42
N CYS A 272 24.16 -8.53 19.32
CA CYS A 272 23.68 -8.07 20.63
C CYS A 272 24.38 -8.81 21.80
N HIS A 273 24.69 -10.11 21.63
CA HIS A 273 25.28 -10.94 22.67
C HIS A 273 26.78 -10.97 22.54
N SER A 274 27.47 -10.28 23.44
CA SER A 274 28.91 -10.42 23.66
C SER A 274 29.22 -11.56 24.64
N GLN A 275 30.42 -11.66 25.15
CA GLN A 275 30.90 -12.71 26.02
C GLN A 275 30.24 -12.73 27.42
N SER A 276 29.02 -13.21 27.51
CA SER A 276 28.32 -13.31 28.80
C SER A 276 28.03 -14.78 29.13
N GLY A 277 28.78 -15.32 30.08
CA GLY A 277 28.62 -16.69 30.58
C GLY A 277 29.40 -17.78 29.83
N HIS A 278 29.58 -17.65 28.54
CA HIS A 278 30.51 -18.39 27.70
C HIS A 278 30.89 -17.54 26.48
N PRO A 279 32.02 -17.82 25.81
CA PRO A 279 32.41 -17.08 24.62
C PRO A 279 31.34 -17.17 23.52
N SER A 280 30.94 -16.02 22.96
CA SER A 280 29.98 -15.91 21.84
C SER A 280 30.67 -15.66 20.50
N ILE A 281 32.00 -15.54 20.48
CA ILE A 281 32.80 -15.40 19.27
C ILE A 281 32.93 -16.74 18.54
N ALA A 282 33.12 -16.68 17.22
CA ALA A 282 33.42 -17.85 16.44
C ALA A 282 34.73 -18.49 16.96
N TYR A 283 34.66 -19.77 17.26
CA TYR A 283 35.82 -20.53 17.69
C TYR A 283 36.63 -20.96 16.47
N ASP A 284 37.92 -20.74 16.54
CA ASP A 284 38.92 -21.45 15.76
C ASP A 284 39.60 -22.54 16.61
N ALA A 285 40.52 -23.27 16.02
CA ALA A 285 41.24 -24.35 16.72
C ALA A 285 42.03 -23.86 17.94
N ASP A 286 42.39 -22.58 17.99
CA ASP A 286 43.21 -21.95 19.03
C ASP A 286 42.36 -21.21 20.08
N GLY A 287 41.06 -21.01 19.83
CA GLY A 287 40.18 -20.12 20.60
C GLY A 287 39.49 -20.74 21.81
N LEU A 288 39.66 -22.03 22.11
CA LEU A 288 39.07 -22.68 23.27
C LEU A 288 40.07 -22.75 24.43
N ALA A 289 39.82 -21.95 25.44
CA ALA A 289 40.73 -21.78 26.60
C ALA A 289 40.95 -23.04 27.48
N THR A 290 40.29 -24.15 27.20
CA THR A 290 40.27 -25.32 28.09
C THR A 290 40.47 -26.65 27.37
N GLY A 291 41.41 -26.76 26.44
CA GLY A 291 41.73 -28.04 25.85
C GLY A 291 40.91 -28.40 24.61
N MET A 292 40.45 -29.57 24.42
CA MET A 292 39.86 -30.04 23.17
C MET A 292 38.58 -29.26 22.74
N PRO A 293 38.58 -28.66 21.56
CA PRO A 293 37.35 -28.03 21.03
C PRO A 293 36.27 -29.10 20.89
N SER A 294 35.13 -28.87 21.53
CA SER A 294 33.97 -29.74 21.32
C SER A 294 33.56 -29.65 19.87
N GLN A 295 33.51 -30.76 19.18
CA GLN A 295 32.99 -30.84 17.80
C GLN A 295 31.55 -30.29 17.69
N TYR A 296 30.83 -30.21 18.80
CA TYR A 296 29.46 -29.63 18.86
C TYR A 296 29.45 -28.09 18.91
N LEU A 297 30.58 -27.46 19.20
CA LEU A 297 30.71 -26.00 19.23
C LEU A 297 31.28 -25.44 17.92
N LEU A 298 32.12 -26.19 17.24
CA LEU A 298 32.72 -25.76 15.98
C LEU A 298 31.71 -25.75 14.85
N GLY A 299 31.49 -24.56 14.24
CA GLY A 299 30.56 -24.35 13.14
C GLY A 299 29.08 -24.47 13.53
N GLN A 300 28.77 -24.54 14.81
CA GLN A 300 27.40 -24.71 15.29
C GLN A 300 26.72 -23.37 15.63
N SER A 301 25.43 -23.32 15.42
CA SER A 301 24.62 -22.15 15.75
C SER A 301 24.33 -22.13 17.26
N CYS A 302 24.18 -20.93 17.81
CA CYS A 302 23.75 -20.71 19.20
C CYS A 302 22.42 -21.45 19.48
N MET A 303 21.56 -21.57 18.48
CA MET A 303 20.28 -22.25 18.55
C MET A 303 20.33 -23.76 18.80
N ASN A 304 21.49 -24.39 18.69
CA ASN A 304 21.66 -25.81 19.07
C ASN A 304 21.48 -26.04 20.58
N CYS A 305 21.67 -25.00 21.38
CA CYS A 305 21.44 -25.01 22.82
C CYS A 305 20.32 -24.05 23.24
N HIS A 306 20.23 -22.88 22.59
CA HIS A 306 19.23 -21.87 22.87
C HIS A 306 18.07 -21.99 21.85
N GLU A 307 17.24 -23.03 21.98
CA GLU A 307 16.20 -23.37 21.02
C GLU A 307 14.98 -22.43 21.10
N GLN A 308 14.75 -21.86 22.29
CA GLN A 308 13.54 -21.08 22.58
C GLN A 308 13.76 -19.57 22.43
N VAL A 309 14.42 -19.17 21.35
CA VAL A 309 14.77 -17.76 21.09
C VAL A 309 13.57 -16.80 20.99
N HIS A 310 12.35 -17.30 20.78
CA HIS A 310 11.14 -16.47 20.79
C HIS A 310 10.54 -16.30 22.19
N GLY A 311 10.99 -17.10 23.17
CA GLY A 311 10.48 -17.11 24.53
C GLY A 311 10.22 -18.52 25.05
N SER A 312 10.18 -18.70 26.36
CA SER A 312 9.99 -19.99 27.01
C SER A 312 8.99 -19.93 28.14
N ASN A 313 8.15 -20.96 28.26
CA ASN A 313 7.26 -21.19 29.40
C ASN A 313 7.77 -22.27 30.35
N HIS A 314 8.96 -22.82 30.08
CA HIS A 314 9.53 -23.83 30.98
C HIS A 314 10.06 -23.17 32.26
N PRO A 315 9.90 -23.81 33.47
CA PRO A 315 10.38 -23.24 34.75
C PRO A 315 11.89 -22.92 34.77
N SER A 316 12.71 -23.67 34.02
CA SER A 316 14.15 -23.43 33.87
C SER A 316 14.48 -22.67 32.56
N GLY A 317 13.52 -21.97 31.94
CA GLY A 317 13.63 -21.36 30.62
C GLY A 317 14.36 -20.02 30.55
N SER A 318 14.90 -19.50 31.67
CA SER A 318 15.53 -18.16 31.73
C SER A 318 16.72 -17.95 30.78
N LYS A 319 17.32 -19.04 30.28
CA LYS A 319 18.38 -19.01 29.26
C LYS A 319 17.88 -19.40 27.88
N LEU A 320 16.57 -19.51 27.68
CA LEU A 320 15.92 -19.86 26.42
C LEU A 320 16.44 -21.19 25.81
N MET A 321 16.83 -22.15 26.66
CA MET A 321 17.32 -23.47 26.24
C MET A 321 16.19 -24.50 26.14
N ARG A 322 15.03 -24.20 26.74
CA ARG A 322 13.85 -25.07 26.78
C ARG A 322 12.59 -24.22 26.76
#